data_756888f34b83a69617750e518d45807f
#
_entry.id   756888f34b83a69617750e518d45807f
#
_cell.length_a   1.000
_cell.length_b   1.000
_cell.length_c   1.000
_cell.angle_alpha   90.00
_cell.angle_beta   90.00
_cell.angle_gamma   90.00
#
_symmetry.space_group_name_H-M   'P 1'
#
loop_
_entity.id
_entity.type
_entity.pdbx_description
1 polymer ?
#
loop_
_entity_poly.entity_id
_entity_poly.type
_entity_poly.pdbx_seq_one_letter_code
_entity_poly.pdbx_strand_id
1 'polypeptide(L)'
;SLKTGATRSDGWIDIEGGIGTLFSFGSLVTREFPNSTVLVEGAMERLSRGGSFVGRHILTSKPGVSVHINAFNFPCWGMLEKIAPSLIAGVPVIVKPATPTAYLAEAMVKEIVEGNFFPEGSIQLICGNVGDLFDNLNEQDVVTFTGSASTGKSLRMHPNIVTNSIPFNMEADSLNCAILGETVNPEDPEFELFINEVVSEMSVKAGQKCTAIRRAIVPSNRLDAVTAALVSRLESLKIGDTSDKETKMGSLVGMDQVEEVSRCVDLLAKECEMLYGGSDSSLLKDLGITAGAFFPPTLLLSREPLRNESIHEVEAFGPVCTLMPYSSQEEAIQIAAMGKGSLVGSLYTNDEIEARGILLGVAPWHGRLLVLNRDC
;
A
#
# COMPACT_ATOMS: atom_id res chain seq x y z
N SER A 1 2.43 -9.47 16.52
CA SER A 1 2.85 -10.48 15.53
C SER A 1 2.06 -11.77 15.67
N LEU A 2 2.13 -12.51 16.80
CA LEU A 2 1.49 -13.83 16.97
C LEU A 2 0.00 -13.92 16.59
N LYS A 3 -0.77 -12.85 16.75
CA LYS A 3 -2.21 -12.83 16.47
C LYS A 3 -2.57 -12.35 15.07
N THR A 4 -1.65 -11.66 14.38
CA THR A 4 -1.87 -11.13 13.03
C THR A 4 -1.25 -11.98 11.93
N GLY A 5 -0.49 -13.02 12.30
CA GLY A 5 0.32 -13.79 11.36
C GLY A 5 1.60 -13.06 10.88
N ALA A 6 1.77 -11.79 11.21
CA ALA A 6 2.95 -11.02 10.85
C ALA A 6 4.20 -11.46 11.64
N THR A 7 5.38 -11.41 11.05
CA THR A 7 6.63 -11.61 11.77
C THR A 7 6.87 -10.49 12.79
N ARG A 8 7.85 -10.66 13.67
CA ARG A 8 8.17 -9.61 14.64
C ARG A 8 8.71 -8.34 13.93
N SER A 9 9.51 -8.50 12.88
CA SER A 9 9.99 -7.38 12.07
C SER A 9 8.85 -6.65 11.35
N ASP A 10 7.91 -7.38 10.77
CA ASP A 10 6.73 -6.78 10.12
C ASP A 10 5.87 -5.96 11.10
N GLY A 11 5.67 -6.49 12.32
CA GLY A 11 4.96 -5.76 13.38
C GLY A 11 5.71 -4.52 13.83
N TRP A 12 7.04 -4.57 13.82
CA TRP A 12 7.89 -3.42 14.19
C TRP A 12 7.80 -2.30 13.13
N ILE A 13 7.82 -2.64 11.84
CA ILE A 13 7.62 -1.68 10.74
C ILE A 13 6.29 -0.92 10.91
N ASP A 14 5.20 -1.62 11.27
CA ASP A 14 3.89 -1.01 11.47
C ASP A 14 3.90 -0.02 12.65
N ILE A 15 4.52 -0.40 13.76
CA ILE A 15 4.59 0.45 14.97
C ILE A 15 5.49 1.66 14.73
N GLU A 16 6.72 1.45 14.25
CA GLU A 16 7.67 2.54 14.02
C GLU A 16 7.21 3.49 12.93
N GLY A 17 6.63 2.98 11.85
CA GLY A 17 6.06 3.78 10.78
C GLY A 17 4.97 4.73 11.30
N GLY A 18 4.07 4.21 12.14
CA GLY A 18 3.02 5.01 12.78
C GLY A 18 3.57 6.08 13.72
N ILE A 19 4.50 5.70 14.59
CA ILE A 19 5.15 6.64 15.52
C ILE A 19 5.96 7.70 14.76
N GLY A 20 6.75 7.29 13.77
CA GLY A 20 7.53 8.20 12.92
C GLY A 20 6.66 9.22 12.19
N THR A 21 5.47 8.80 11.75
CA THR A 21 4.48 9.69 11.14
C THR A 21 3.99 10.74 12.14
N LEU A 22 3.64 10.36 13.37
CA LEU A 22 3.25 11.32 14.40
C LEU A 22 4.36 12.34 14.69
N PHE A 23 5.61 11.90 14.82
CA PHE A 23 6.75 12.80 15.02
C PHE A 23 6.95 13.76 13.83
N SER A 24 6.80 13.26 12.60
CA SER A 24 6.93 14.07 11.41
C SER A 24 5.88 15.18 11.36
N PHE A 25 4.63 14.86 11.61
CA PHE A 25 3.54 15.84 11.66
C PHE A 25 3.67 16.81 12.85
N GLY A 26 4.05 16.33 14.03
CA GLY A 26 4.30 17.17 15.19
C GLY A 26 5.44 18.16 14.95
N SER A 27 6.52 17.71 14.31
CA SER A 27 7.65 18.57 13.89
C SER A 27 7.23 19.60 12.85
N LEU A 28 6.43 19.20 11.85
CA LEU A 28 5.89 20.09 10.81
C LEU A 28 5.10 21.24 11.42
N VAL A 29 4.16 20.92 12.31
CA VAL A 29 3.34 21.93 13.00
C VAL A 29 4.19 22.91 13.80
N THR A 30 5.15 22.41 14.55
CA THR A 30 6.01 23.26 15.38
C THR A 30 6.84 24.23 14.56
N ARG A 31 7.24 23.89 13.34
CA ARG A 31 8.09 24.71 12.48
C ARG A 31 7.33 25.65 11.55
N GLU A 32 6.19 25.19 11.02
CA GLU A 32 5.57 25.83 9.85
C GLU A 32 4.18 26.41 10.14
N PHE A 33 3.51 25.96 11.23
CA PHE A 33 2.17 26.42 11.54
C PHE A 33 2.20 27.50 12.63
N PRO A 34 1.41 28.57 12.49
CA PRO A 34 1.24 29.54 13.57
C PRO A 34 0.46 28.91 14.72
N ASN A 35 0.71 29.35 15.95
CA ASN A 35 -0.14 28.99 17.08
C ASN A 35 -1.48 29.76 17.02
N SER A 36 -2.30 29.41 16.03
CA SER A 36 -3.54 30.11 15.68
C SER A 36 -4.51 29.11 15.04
N THR A 37 -5.80 29.36 15.16
CA THR A 37 -6.87 28.61 14.49
C THR A 37 -7.05 28.98 13.01
N VAL A 38 -6.27 29.94 12.54
CA VAL A 38 -6.26 30.39 11.14
C VAL A 38 -4.84 30.34 10.60
N LEU A 39 -4.63 29.59 9.53
CA LEU A 39 -3.39 29.59 8.77
C LEU A 39 -3.55 30.47 7.54
N VAL A 40 -2.73 31.50 7.43
CA VAL A 40 -2.69 32.37 6.28
C VAL A 40 -1.69 31.83 5.26
N GLU A 41 -2.17 31.44 4.08
CA GLU A 41 -1.37 30.85 3.02
C GLU A 41 -0.89 31.92 2.03
N GLY A 42 0.41 31.96 1.79
CA GLY A 42 1.02 32.80 0.78
C GLY A 42 0.91 34.31 1.03
N ALA A 43 1.28 35.07 0.01
CA ALA A 43 1.18 36.52 -0.01
C ALA A 43 -0.21 36.99 -0.50
N MET A 44 -0.52 38.24 -0.25
CA MET A 44 -1.70 38.88 -0.82
C MET A 44 -1.52 39.08 -2.33
N GLU A 45 -2.49 38.66 -3.11
CA GLU A 45 -2.50 38.80 -4.57
C GLU A 45 -3.35 39.96 -5.03
N ARG A 46 -2.83 40.74 -5.99
CA ARG A 46 -3.61 41.81 -6.65
C ARG A 46 -4.46 41.22 -7.76
N LEU A 47 -5.77 41.37 -7.65
CA LEU A 47 -6.75 40.88 -8.60
C LEU A 47 -7.28 41.98 -9.54
N SER A 48 -6.91 43.25 -9.31
CA SER A 48 -7.26 44.37 -10.19
C SER A 48 -6.04 45.26 -10.52
N ARG A 49 -6.08 45.94 -11.67
CA ARG A 49 -5.02 46.88 -12.09
C ARG A 49 -4.81 48.04 -11.10
N GLY A 50 -5.86 48.52 -10.49
CA GLY A 50 -5.82 49.63 -9.50
C GLY A 50 -5.40 49.18 -8.09
N GLY A 51 -5.20 47.89 -7.86
CA GLY A 51 -4.80 47.33 -6.55
C GLY A 51 -5.83 47.42 -5.44
N SER A 52 -7.06 47.84 -5.76
CA SER A 52 -8.17 47.95 -4.80
C SER A 52 -8.88 46.61 -4.54
N PHE A 53 -8.73 45.66 -5.46
CA PHE A 53 -9.25 44.31 -5.31
C PHE A 53 -8.06 43.36 -5.12
N VAL A 54 -8.08 42.68 -3.98
CA VAL A 54 -7.02 41.78 -3.52
C VAL A 54 -7.62 40.46 -3.02
N GLY A 55 -6.88 39.37 -3.20
CA GLY A 55 -7.21 38.04 -2.69
C GLY A 55 -6.15 37.54 -1.71
N ARG A 56 -6.56 36.73 -0.76
CA ARG A 56 -5.67 36.01 0.14
C ARG A 56 -6.31 34.71 0.57
N HIS A 57 -5.56 33.61 0.53
CA HIS A 57 -6.01 32.33 1.03
C HIS A 57 -5.85 32.24 2.54
N ILE A 58 -6.86 31.77 3.21
CA ILE A 58 -6.83 31.38 4.62
C ILE A 58 -7.35 29.95 4.76
N LEU A 59 -6.72 29.19 5.64
CA LEU A 59 -7.17 27.84 6.02
C LEU A 59 -7.68 27.87 7.45
N THR A 60 -8.83 27.26 7.68
CA THR A 60 -9.47 27.12 8.98
C THR A 60 -9.89 25.68 9.21
N SER A 61 -10.04 25.26 10.46
CA SER A 61 -10.59 23.94 10.79
C SER A 61 -12.00 23.77 10.25
N LYS A 62 -12.32 22.57 9.74
CA LYS A 62 -13.70 22.16 9.45
C LYS A 62 -14.45 21.93 10.77
N PRO A 63 -15.73 22.37 10.88
CA PRO A 63 -16.53 22.14 12.09
C PRO A 63 -17.17 20.74 12.16
N GLY A 64 -16.73 19.78 11.33
CA GLY A 64 -17.20 18.41 11.27
C GLY A 64 -16.25 17.41 11.92
N VAL A 65 -16.41 16.14 11.55
CA VAL A 65 -15.56 15.02 11.98
C VAL A 65 -14.86 14.36 10.78
N SER A 66 -13.72 13.73 11.02
CA SER A 66 -13.04 12.90 10.03
C SER A 66 -13.25 11.43 10.36
N VAL A 67 -13.96 10.71 9.49
CA VAL A 67 -14.19 9.27 9.62
C VAL A 67 -13.08 8.50 8.90
N HIS A 68 -12.34 7.69 9.65
CA HIS A 68 -11.20 6.92 9.14
C HIS A 68 -11.55 5.45 9.08
N ILE A 69 -11.72 4.89 7.88
CA ILE A 69 -11.93 3.46 7.65
C ILE A 69 -10.60 2.87 7.22
N ASN A 70 -10.03 2.02 8.07
CA ASN A 70 -8.66 1.53 7.93
C ASN A 70 -8.61 0.08 7.49
N ALA A 71 -7.55 -0.28 6.74
CA ALA A 71 -7.25 -1.64 6.33
C ALA A 71 -6.63 -2.45 7.49
N PHE A 72 -6.57 -3.77 7.30
CA PHE A 72 -6.06 -4.70 8.31
C PHE A 72 -4.54 -4.83 8.35
N ASN A 73 -3.86 -4.48 7.27
CA ASN A 73 -2.45 -4.81 7.07
C ASN A 73 -1.46 -3.93 7.87
N PHE A 74 -1.82 -2.67 8.10
CA PHE A 74 -1.07 -1.72 8.94
C PHE A 74 -2.00 -1.10 9.99
N PRO A 75 -2.48 -1.88 10.99
CA PRO A 75 -3.46 -1.39 11.95
C PRO A 75 -2.96 -0.23 12.80
N CYS A 76 -1.65 -0.14 13.08
CA CYS A 76 -1.05 0.95 13.85
C CYS A 76 -0.73 2.13 12.93
N TRP A 77 0.08 1.93 11.90
CA TRP A 77 0.50 2.99 10.98
C TRP A 77 -0.70 3.60 10.25
N GLY A 78 -1.54 2.77 9.63
CA GLY A 78 -2.70 3.24 8.87
C GLY A 78 -3.72 4.03 9.71
N MET A 79 -3.79 3.78 11.02
CA MET A 79 -4.58 4.59 11.95
C MET A 79 -3.88 5.93 12.23
N LEU A 80 -2.60 5.90 12.57
CA LEU A 80 -1.87 7.09 13.03
C LEU A 80 -1.59 8.09 11.91
N GLU A 81 -1.36 7.62 10.67
CA GLU A 81 -1.15 8.50 9.51
C GLU A 81 -2.39 9.34 9.13
N LYS A 82 -3.60 8.86 9.49
CA LYS A 82 -4.84 9.60 9.27
C LYS A 82 -5.21 10.48 10.46
N ILE A 83 -4.94 10.00 11.68
CA ILE A 83 -5.18 10.77 12.90
C ILE A 83 -4.31 12.02 12.93
N ALA A 84 -3.03 11.93 12.59
CA ALA A 84 -2.09 13.03 12.69
C ALA A 84 -2.53 14.29 11.92
N PRO A 85 -2.77 14.25 10.60
CA PRO A 85 -3.21 15.43 9.85
C PRO A 85 -4.58 15.94 10.29
N SER A 86 -5.51 15.03 10.66
CA SER A 86 -6.86 15.44 11.08
C SER A 86 -6.83 16.23 12.39
N LEU A 87 -6.12 15.75 13.40
CA LEU A 87 -6.01 16.45 14.69
C LEU A 87 -5.22 17.76 14.57
N ILE A 88 -4.18 17.81 13.74
CA ILE A 88 -3.46 19.05 13.45
C ILE A 88 -4.36 20.09 12.80
N ALA A 89 -5.23 19.65 11.90
CA ALA A 89 -6.25 20.52 11.30
C ALA A 89 -7.36 20.93 12.28
N GLY A 90 -7.33 20.46 13.53
CA GLY A 90 -8.35 20.74 14.55
C GLY A 90 -9.65 19.98 14.33
N VAL A 91 -9.62 18.87 13.60
CA VAL A 91 -10.80 18.05 13.27
C VAL A 91 -10.78 16.76 14.11
N PRO A 92 -11.81 16.51 14.94
CA PRO A 92 -11.92 15.27 15.70
C PRO A 92 -12.13 14.08 14.76
N VAL A 93 -11.74 12.88 15.23
CA VAL A 93 -11.72 11.68 14.39
C VAL A 93 -12.59 10.56 14.95
N ILE A 94 -13.24 9.82 14.05
CA ILE A 94 -13.89 8.54 14.32
C ILE A 94 -13.10 7.47 13.57
N VAL A 95 -12.44 6.61 14.32
CA VAL A 95 -11.61 5.52 13.75
C VAL A 95 -12.43 4.24 13.66
N LYS A 96 -12.49 3.66 12.47
CA LYS A 96 -13.07 2.34 12.20
C LYS A 96 -11.98 1.40 11.66
N PRO A 97 -11.31 0.60 12.50
CA PRO A 97 -10.33 -0.38 12.05
C PRO A 97 -10.98 -1.54 11.31
N ALA A 98 -10.20 -2.25 10.50
CA ALA A 98 -10.62 -3.53 9.95
C ALA A 98 -10.84 -4.56 11.06
N THR A 99 -11.92 -5.33 10.96
CA THR A 99 -12.34 -6.28 12.01
C THR A 99 -11.24 -7.27 12.45
N PRO A 100 -10.46 -7.90 11.53
CA PRO A 100 -9.44 -8.87 11.91
C PRO A 100 -8.35 -8.32 12.84
N THR A 101 -8.08 -7.02 12.81
CA THR A 101 -7.01 -6.37 13.57
C THR A 101 -7.51 -5.26 14.51
N ALA A 102 -8.83 -5.15 14.70
CA ALA A 102 -9.46 -4.12 15.52
C ALA A 102 -8.95 -4.08 16.96
N TYR A 103 -8.59 -5.22 17.53
CA TYR A 103 -8.06 -5.33 18.88
C TYR A 103 -6.72 -4.57 19.08
N LEU A 104 -5.93 -4.36 18.00
CA LEU A 104 -4.72 -3.54 18.08
C LEU A 104 -5.06 -2.06 18.11
N ALA A 105 -5.98 -1.62 17.26
CA ALA A 105 -6.47 -0.24 17.27
C ALA A 105 -7.15 0.10 18.60
N GLU A 106 -7.92 -0.84 19.16
CA GLU A 106 -8.55 -0.69 20.48
C GLU A 106 -7.50 -0.50 21.58
N ALA A 107 -6.47 -1.36 21.61
CA ALA A 107 -5.40 -1.23 22.61
C ALA A 107 -4.68 0.12 22.50
N MET A 108 -4.39 0.58 21.28
CA MET A 108 -3.72 1.88 21.06
C MET A 108 -4.60 3.07 21.44
N VAL A 109 -5.87 3.06 21.05
CA VAL A 109 -6.81 4.15 21.41
C VAL A 109 -7.00 4.20 22.91
N LYS A 110 -7.07 3.07 23.58
CA LYS A 110 -7.13 2.99 25.06
C LYS A 110 -5.92 3.68 25.70
N GLU A 111 -4.70 3.36 25.29
CA GLU A 111 -3.49 4.02 25.78
C GLU A 111 -3.48 5.54 25.53
N ILE A 112 -3.94 5.97 24.35
CA ILE A 112 -4.04 7.39 24.00
C ILE A 112 -5.05 8.12 24.90
N VAL A 113 -6.19 7.52 25.15
CA VAL A 113 -7.25 8.10 26.01
C VAL A 113 -6.82 8.12 27.49
N GLU A 114 -6.30 7.01 28.01
CA GLU A 114 -5.80 6.93 29.39
C GLU A 114 -4.61 7.88 29.63
N GLY A 115 -3.79 8.09 28.61
CA GLY A 115 -2.69 9.06 28.66
C GLY A 115 -3.13 10.51 28.64
N ASN A 116 -4.41 10.79 28.37
CA ASN A 116 -4.99 12.14 28.33
C ASN A 116 -4.20 13.13 27.45
N PHE A 117 -3.71 12.63 26.30
CA PHE A 117 -2.87 13.42 25.38
C PHE A 117 -3.66 14.46 24.58
N PHE A 118 -4.98 14.26 24.41
CA PHE A 118 -5.87 15.12 23.63
C PHE A 118 -7.13 15.45 24.43
N PRO A 119 -7.84 16.55 24.11
CA PRO A 119 -9.13 16.85 24.67
C PRO A 119 -10.13 15.70 24.50
N GLU A 120 -11.07 15.58 25.43
CA GLU A 120 -12.13 14.57 25.36
C GLU A 120 -12.92 14.72 24.03
N GLY A 121 -13.22 13.59 23.39
CA GLY A 121 -13.91 13.54 22.11
C GLY A 121 -13.02 13.74 20.87
N SER A 122 -11.73 14.06 21.04
CA SER A 122 -10.83 14.22 19.88
C SER A 122 -10.64 12.94 19.07
N ILE A 123 -10.65 11.77 19.73
CA ILE A 123 -10.51 10.45 19.11
C ILE A 123 -11.61 9.54 19.62
N GLN A 124 -12.34 8.93 18.71
CA GLN A 124 -13.38 7.95 18.99
C GLN A 124 -13.12 6.68 18.16
N LEU A 125 -13.51 5.52 18.68
CA LEU A 125 -13.28 4.22 18.06
C LEU A 125 -14.59 3.45 17.90
N ILE A 126 -14.83 2.91 16.70
CA ILE A 126 -15.92 1.99 16.42
C ILE A 126 -15.33 0.66 15.95
N CYS A 127 -15.43 -0.39 16.79
CA CYS A 127 -15.07 -1.76 16.41
C CYS A 127 -16.30 -2.49 15.86
N GLY A 128 -16.18 -3.08 14.68
CA GLY A 128 -17.27 -3.82 14.04
C GLY A 128 -17.95 -3.06 12.91
N ASN A 129 -19.26 -3.27 12.74
CA ASN A 129 -20.04 -2.60 11.71
C ASN A 129 -20.33 -1.14 12.12
N VAL A 130 -20.29 -0.23 11.16
CA VAL A 130 -20.58 1.21 11.40
C VAL A 130 -22.08 1.54 11.44
N GLY A 131 -22.97 0.57 11.15
CA GLY A 131 -24.41 0.82 11.12
C GLY A 131 -24.79 1.92 10.14
N ASP A 132 -25.50 2.90 10.65
CA ASP A 132 -26.01 4.09 9.95
C ASP A 132 -25.08 5.32 10.03
N LEU A 133 -23.81 5.14 10.38
CA LEU A 133 -22.87 6.25 10.54
C LEU A 133 -22.86 7.19 9.33
N PHE A 134 -22.90 6.65 8.12
CA PHE A 134 -22.87 7.45 6.91
C PHE A 134 -24.15 8.27 6.69
N ASP A 135 -25.29 7.82 7.19
CA ASP A 135 -26.55 8.58 7.11
C ASP A 135 -26.51 9.85 7.98
N ASN A 136 -25.64 9.87 8.99
CA ASN A 136 -25.51 10.97 9.94
C ASN A 136 -24.39 11.99 9.58
N LEU A 137 -23.65 11.76 8.49
CA LEU A 137 -22.62 12.69 8.03
C LEU A 137 -23.21 13.86 7.24
N ASN A 138 -22.52 15.00 7.27
CA ASN A 138 -22.86 16.21 6.53
C ASN A 138 -21.68 16.73 5.69
N GLU A 139 -21.87 17.81 4.95
CA GLU A 139 -20.89 18.40 4.02
C GLU A 139 -19.61 18.92 4.68
N GLN A 140 -19.60 19.10 6.00
CA GLN A 140 -18.43 19.53 6.75
C GLN A 140 -17.57 18.33 7.23
N ASP A 141 -18.13 17.13 7.17
CA ASP A 141 -17.39 15.91 7.52
C ASP A 141 -16.46 15.45 6.38
N VAL A 142 -15.56 14.55 6.69
CA VAL A 142 -14.62 13.95 5.74
C VAL A 142 -14.58 12.45 5.97
N VAL A 143 -14.56 11.66 4.90
CA VAL A 143 -14.30 10.22 4.98
C VAL A 143 -12.97 9.91 4.34
N THR A 144 -12.12 9.16 5.02
CA THR A 144 -10.90 8.57 4.47
C THR A 144 -10.99 7.05 4.54
N PHE A 145 -10.75 6.41 3.43
CA PHE A 145 -10.84 4.96 3.28
C PHE A 145 -9.53 4.37 2.77
N THR A 146 -9.10 3.30 3.39
CA THR A 146 -8.04 2.41 2.86
C THR A 146 -8.54 0.97 2.90
N GLY A 147 -8.53 0.29 1.76
CA GLY A 147 -9.01 -1.10 1.62
C GLY A 147 -9.22 -1.50 0.16
N SER A 148 -10.04 -2.53 -0.08
CA SER A 148 -10.31 -2.99 -1.45
C SER A 148 -11.09 -1.96 -2.28
N ALA A 149 -10.80 -1.90 -3.59
CA ALA A 149 -11.49 -1.00 -4.52
C ALA A 149 -13.00 -1.22 -4.56
N SER A 150 -13.44 -2.47 -4.44
CA SER A 150 -14.88 -2.82 -4.42
C SER A 150 -15.60 -2.23 -3.20
N THR A 151 -15.01 -2.35 -2.01
CA THR A 151 -15.54 -1.76 -0.78
C THR A 151 -15.51 -0.23 -0.85
N GLY A 152 -14.37 0.34 -1.26
CA GLY A 152 -14.24 1.79 -1.39
C GLY A 152 -15.25 2.39 -2.36
N LYS A 153 -15.46 1.73 -3.51
CA LYS A 153 -16.50 2.12 -4.48
C LYS A 153 -17.89 2.10 -3.86
N SER A 154 -18.25 1.02 -3.15
CA SER A 154 -19.55 0.88 -2.50
C SER A 154 -19.78 1.99 -1.48
N LEU A 155 -18.81 2.28 -0.62
CA LEU A 155 -18.89 3.33 0.39
C LEU A 155 -18.97 4.73 -0.23
N ARG A 156 -18.14 5.00 -1.25
CA ARG A 156 -18.13 6.30 -1.94
C ARG A 156 -19.43 6.59 -2.67
N MET A 157 -20.14 5.55 -3.12
CA MET A 157 -21.44 5.67 -3.78
C MET A 157 -22.61 5.72 -2.80
N HIS A 158 -22.38 5.77 -1.50
CA HIS A 158 -23.42 5.90 -0.51
C HIS A 158 -24.28 7.16 -0.79
N PRO A 159 -25.62 7.08 -0.78
CA PRO A 159 -26.48 8.19 -1.19
C PRO A 159 -26.16 9.51 -0.46
N ASN A 160 -25.93 9.46 0.84
CA ASN A 160 -25.61 10.64 1.63
C ASN A 160 -24.25 11.27 1.25
N ILE A 161 -23.23 10.45 0.97
CA ILE A 161 -21.91 10.92 0.50
C ILE A 161 -22.04 11.70 -0.80
N VAL A 162 -22.80 11.14 -1.75
CA VAL A 162 -23.00 11.74 -3.08
C VAL A 162 -23.86 12.99 -2.99
N THR A 163 -25.01 12.92 -2.30
CA THR A 163 -26.00 14.02 -2.22
C THR A 163 -25.44 15.25 -1.55
N ASN A 164 -24.70 15.08 -0.46
CA ASN A 164 -24.14 16.18 0.33
C ASN A 164 -22.70 16.53 -0.08
N SER A 165 -22.17 15.93 -1.16
CA SER A 165 -20.82 16.18 -1.65
C SER A 165 -19.76 16.04 -0.54
N ILE A 166 -19.90 15.04 0.32
CA ILE A 166 -18.99 14.81 1.44
C ILE A 166 -17.63 14.40 0.87
N PRO A 167 -16.53 15.08 1.22
CA PRO A 167 -15.20 14.71 0.77
C PRO A 167 -14.86 13.25 1.13
N PHE A 168 -14.54 12.46 0.11
CA PHE A 168 -14.21 11.06 0.27
C PHE A 168 -12.84 10.78 -0.36
N ASN A 169 -11.81 10.62 0.48
CA ASN A 169 -10.48 10.21 0.07
C ASN A 169 -10.39 8.68 0.09
N MET A 170 -9.90 8.09 -1.01
CA MET A 170 -9.85 6.65 -1.19
C MET A 170 -8.46 6.20 -1.62
N GLU A 171 -7.85 5.37 -0.80
CA GLU A 171 -6.70 4.54 -1.16
C GLU A 171 -7.19 3.10 -1.31
N ALA A 172 -7.02 2.54 -2.50
CA ALA A 172 -7.51 1.20 -2.83
C ALA A 172 -6.49 0.48 -3.71
N ASP A 173 -6.82 -0.72 -4.14
CA ASP A 173 -6.00 -1.66 -4.91
C ASP A 173 -4.88 -1.00 -5.73
N SER A 174 -3.68 -1.56 -5.67
CA SER A 174 -2.52 -1.04 -6.38
C SER A 174 -1.71 -2.16 -7.03
N LEU A 175 -1.47 -2.02 -8.34
CA LEU A 175 -0.69 -2.96 -9.13
C LEU A 175 0.73 -2.42 -9.37
N ASN A 176 1.48 -2.27 -8.29
CA ASN A 176 2.82 -1.73 -8.31
C ASN A 176 3.76 -2.58 -9.16
N CYS A 177 4.67 -1.92 -9.86
CA CYS A 177 5.66 -2.61 -10.68
C CYS A 177 7.08 -2.36 -10.21
N ALA A 178 7.94 -3.36 -10.47
CA ALA A 178 9.38 -3.26 -10.44
C ALA A 178 9.91 -3.48 -11.86
N ILE A 179 10.77 -2.60 -12.36
CA ILE A 179 11.33 -2.68 -13.70
C ILE A 179 12.84 -2.96 -13.58
N LEU A 180 13.29 -4.07 -14.14
CA LEU A 180 14.72 -4.33 -14.31
C LEU A 180 15.17 -3.63 -15.60
N GLY A 181 16.24 -2.81 -15.55
CA GLY A 181 16.76 -2.13 -16.72
C GLY A 181 17.34 -3.10 -17.76
N GLU A 182 17.26 -2.72 -19.04
CA GLU A 182 17.77 -3.53 -20.16
C GLU A 182 19.29 -3.67 -20.10
N THR A 183 19.98 -2.65 -19.55
CA THR A 183 21.44 -2.62 -19.42
C THR A 183 21.97 -3.52 -18.31
N VAL A 184 21.10 -4.01 -17.41
CA VAL A 184 21.48 -4.80 -16.24
C VAL A 184 21.75 -6.27 -16.63
N ASN A 185 22.91 -6.77 -16.23
CA ASN A 185 23.31 -8.18 -16.42
C ASN A 185 23.16 -8.96 -15.11
N PRO A 186 23.11 -10.31 -15.15
CA PRO A 186 23.01 -11.14 -13.96
C PRO A 186 24.15 -10.96 -12.94
N GLU A 187 25.31 -10.48 -13.37
CA GLU A 187 26.48 -10.23 -12.54
C GLU A 187 26.48 -8.83 -11.90
N ASP A 188 25.57 -7.95 -12.32
CA ASP A 188 25.49 -6.59 -11.79
C ASP A 188 24.78 -6.55 -10.44
N PRO A 189 25.19 -5.67 -9.52
CA PRO A 189 24.51 -5.53 -8.22
C PRO A 189 23.03 -5.20 -8.32
N GLU A 190 22.61 -4.45 -9.34
CA GLU A 190 21.22 -4.08 -9.61
C GLU A 190 20.34 -5.32 -9.86
N PHE A 191 20.89 -6.38 -10.46
CA PHE A 191 20.17 -7.64 -10.64
C PHE A 191 19.85 -8.28 -9.28
N GLU A 192 20.84 -8.39 -8.41
CA GLU A 192 20.64 -8.95 -7.07
C GLU A 192 19.70 -8.09 -6.21
N LEU A 193 19.79 -6.75 -6.32
CA LEU A 193 18.84 -5.83 -5.67
C LEU A 193 17.41 -6.09 -6.14
N PHE A 194 17.20 -6.23 -7.45
CA PHE A 194 15.88 -6.53 -8.01
C PHE A 194 15.32 -7.85 -7.48
N ILE A 195 16.11 -8.93 -7.51
CA ILE A 195 15.69 -10.26 -7.02
C ILE A 195 15.33 -10.20 -5.53
N ASN A 196 16.17 -9.57 -4.71
CA ASN A 196 15.97 -9.47 -3.28
C ASN A 196 14.71 -8.64 -2.95
N GLU A 197 14.51 -7.53 -3.66
CA GLU A 197 13.33 -6.69 -3.44
C GLU A 197 12.02 -7.37 -3.85
N VAL A 198 11.98 -8.06 -4.99
CA VAL A 198 10.78 -8.80 -5.41
C VAL A 198 10.42 -9.86 -4.35
N VAL A 199 11.40 -10.64 -3.88
CA VAL A 199 11.15 -11.66 -2.85
C VAL A 199 10.78 -11.05 -1.50
N SER A 200 11.43 -9.95 -1.11
CA SER A 200 11.10 -9.19 0.11
C SER A 200 9.66 -8.70 0.07
N GLU A 201 9.24 -8.10 -1.03
CA GLU A 201 7.90 -7.57 -1.21
C GLU A 201 6.81 -8.65 -1.27
N MET A 202 7.16 -9.86 -1.71
CA MET A 202 6.29 -11.04 -1.62
C MET A 202 6.20 -11.60 -0.21
N SER A 203 7.26 -11.52 0.60
CA SER A 203 7.36 -12.19 1.90
C SER A 203 6.98 -11.32 3.10
N VAL A 204 7.34 -10.03 3.11
CA VAL A 204 7.00 -9.09 4.17
C VAL A 204 5.48 -9.00 4.31
N LYS A 205 4.97 -9.26 5.52
CA LYS A 205 3.53 -9.38 5.83
C LYS A 205 2.80 -10.39 4.91
N ALA A 206 3.51 -11.40 4.41
CA ALA A 206 3.00 -12.34 3.40
C ALA A 206 2.40 -11.60 2.17
N GLY A 207 3.08 -10.56 1.69
CA GLY A 207 2.67 -9.76 0.55
C GLY A 207 1.44 -8.87 0.78
N GLN A 208 0.90 -8.80 2.00
CA GLN A 208 -0.27 -7.97 2.35
C GLN A 208 0.12 -6.51 2.56
N LYS A 209 0.72 -5.90 1.55
CA LYS A 209 1.16 -4.50 1.52
C LYS A 209 0.55 -3.79 0.31
N CYS A 210 0.07 -2.56 0.52
CA CYS A 210 -0.41 -1.71 -0.56
C CYS A 210 0.69 -1.33 -1.57
N THR A 211 1.96 -1.39 -1.14
CA THR A 211 3.13 -1.10 -1.97
C THR A 211 3.84 -2.34 -2.51
N ALA A 212 3.34 -3.56 -2.24
CA ALA A 212 3.99 -4.79 -2.69
C ALA A 212 4.12 -4.84 -4.22
N ILE A 213 5.25 -5.38 -4.70
CA ILE A 213 5.50 -5.57 -6.12
C ILE A 213 4.60 -6.70 -6.63
N ARG A 214 3.62 -6.34 -7.44
CA ARG A 214 2.68 -7.29 -8.08
C ARG A 214 3.13 -7.67 -9.49
N ARG A 215 3.88 -6.78 -10.14
CA ARG A 215 4.27 -6.89 -11.54
C ARG A 215 5.77 -6.64 -11.65
N ALA A 216 6.53 -7.69 -11.97
CA ALA A 216 7.97 -7.65 -12.17
C ALA A 216 8.26 -7.63 -13.68
N ILE A 217 8.63 -6.47 -14.20
CA ILE A 217 8.82 -6.18 -15.63
C ILE A 217 10.31 -6.34 -15.95
N VAL A 218 10.65 -7.30 -16.82
CA VAL A 218 12.05 -7.72 -17.03
C VAL A 218 12.41 -7.80 -18.51
N PRO A 219 13.65 -7.51 -18.91
CA PRO A 219 14.08 -7.72 -20.30
C PRO A 219 13.89 -9.18 -20.72
N SER A 220 13.35 -9.40 -21.92
CA SER A 220 13.07 -10.75 -22.44
C SER A 220 14.30 -11.65 -22.47
N ASN A 221 15.48 -11.08 -22.74
CA ASN A 221 16.76 -11.80 -22.74
C ASN A 221 17.31 -12.09 -21.33
N ARG A 222 16.66 -11.60 -20.28
CA ARG A 222 17.01 -11.88 -18.85
C ARG A 222 15.95 -12.76 -18.16
N LEU A 223 14.84 -13.07 -18.83
CA LEU A 223 13.71 -13.78 -18.24
C LEU A 223 14.10 -15.08 -17.57
N ASP A 224 14.89 -15.92 -18.22
CA ASP A 224 15.30 -17.23 -17.67
C ASP A 224 16.20 -17.06 -16.44
N ALA A 225 17.12 -16.12 -16.46
CA ALA A 225 18.02 -15.85 -15.33
C ALA A 225 17.23 -15.28 -14.13
N VAL A 226 16.32 -14.35 -14.37
CA VAL A 226 15.45 -13.79 -13.31
C VAL A 226 14.53 -14.87 -12.74
N THR A 227 13.91 -15.69 -13.59
CA THR A 227 13.05 -16.80 -13.16
C THR A 227 13.80 -17.77 -12.25
N ALA A 228 14.98 -18.23 -12.68
CA ALA A 228 15.78 -19.16 -11.89
C ALA A 228 16.20 -18.56 -10.54
N ALA A 229 16.61 -17.30 -10.52
CA ALA A 229 17.02 -16.62 -9.30
C ALA A 229 15.84 -16.42 -8.32
N LEU A 230 14.68 -15.98 -8.81
CA LEU A 230 13.48 -15.80 -7.96
C LEU A 230 13.00 -17.13 -7.39
N VAL A 231 12.87 -18.18 -8.22
CA VAL A 231 12.44 -19.51 -7.74
C VAL A 231 13.38 -20.02 -6.67
N SER A 232 14.71 -19.97 -6.89
CA SER A 232 15.70 -20.40 -5.91
C SER A 232 15.58 -19.63 -4.57
N ARG A 233 15.32 -18.34 -4.61
CA ARG A 233 15.13 -17.53 -3.39
C ARG A 233 13.82 -17.87 -2.69
N LEU A 234 12.72 -18.08 -3.42
CA LEU A 234 11.42 -18.47 -2.86
C LEU A 234 11.48 -19.87 -2.22
N GLU A 235 12.22 -20.82 -2.81
CA GLU A 235 12.46 -22.15 -2.24
C GLU A 235 13.22 -22.09 -0.90
N SER A 236 14.11 -21.12 -0.75
CA SER A 236 14.89 -20.93 0.48
C SER A 236 14.15 -20.16 1.57
N LEU A 237 12.97 -19.62 1.26
CA LEU A 237 12.21 -18.77 2.18
C LEU A 237 11.63 -19.59 3.34
N LYS A 238 12.01 -19.27 4.58
CA LYS A 238 11.44 -19.91 5.76
C LYS A 238 10.05 -19.37 6.07
N ILE A 239 9.05 -20.21 5.82
CA ILE A 239 7.63 -19.91 6.10
C ILE A 239 7.23 -20.68 7.36
N GLY A 240 6.40 -20.06 8.22
CA GLY A 240 5.89 -20.77 9.39
C GLY A 240 5.52 -19.92 10.58
N ASP A 241 5.69 -20.49 11.77
CA ASP A 241 5.35 -19.84 13.04
C ASP A 241 6.23 -18.58 13.27
N THR A 242 5.58 -17.46 13.43
CA THR A 242 6.23 -16.15 13.66
C THR A 242 6.79 -15.96 15.06
N SER A 243 6.61 -16.94 15.97
CA SER A 243 7.35 -17.02 17.23
C SER A 243 8.81 -17.41 17.03
N ASP A 244 9.11 -18.14 15.96
CA ASP A 244 10.47 -18.43 15.53
C ASP A 244 11.09 -17.20 14.84
N LYS A 245 12.21 -16.72 15.36
CA LYS A 245 12.92 -15.54 14.86
C LYS A 245 13.47 -15.69 13.43
N GLU A 246 13.68 -16.95 13.00
CA GLU A 246 14.19 -17.26 11.68
C GLU A 246 13.08 -17.25 10.61
N THR A 247 11.81 -17.26 11.00
CA THR A 247 10.68 -17.18 10.09
C THR A 247 10.70 -15.85 9.34
N LYS A 248 10.67 -15.91 8.03
CA LYS A 248 10.68 -14.76 7.11
C LYS A 248 9.29 -14.39 6.60
N MET A 249 8.40 -15.37 6.49
CA MET A 249 7.02 -15.17 6.07
C MET A 249 6.07 -15.93 6.99
N GLY A 250 5.10 -15.22 7.53
CA GLY A 250 4.01 -15.79 8.35
C GLY A 250 2.76 -16.07 7.52
N SER A 251 1.62 -16.15 8.20
CA SER A 251 0.31 -16.38 7.56
C SER A 251 -0.32 -15.08 7.06
N LEU A 252 -1.31 -15.22 6.20
CA LEU A 252 -2.28 -14.16 5.91
C LEU A 252 -3.10 -13.83 7.17
N VAL A 253 -3.86 -12.73 7.11
CA VAL A 253 -4.63 -12.26 8.28
C VAL A 253 -5.74 -13.20 8.72
N GLY A 254 -6.26 -14.04 7.82
CA GLY A 254 -7.33 -15.01 8.08
C GLY A 254 -7.67 -15.86 6.88
N MET A 255 -8.57 -16.83 7.07
CA MET A 255 -8.99 -17.76 6.02
C MET A 255 -9.74 -17.05 4.88
N ASP A 256 -10.55 -16.03 5.17
CA ASP A 256 -11.22 -15.23 4.14
C ASP A 256 -10.21 -14.62 3.16
N GLN A 257 -9.02 -14.20 3.67
CA GLN A 257 -7.95 -13.70 2.84
C GLN A 257 -7.26 -14.79 2.03
N VAL A 258 -7.14 -16.01 2.57
CA VAL A 258 -6.67 -17.20 1.81
C VAL A 258 -7.59 -17.47 0.64
N GLU A 259 -8.90 -17.48 0.87
CA GLU A 259 -9.90 -17.72 -0.17
C GLU A 259 -9.84 -16.63 -1.26
N GLU A 260 -9.72 -15.37 -0.88
CA GLU A 260 -9.63 -14.26 -1.84
C GLU A 260 -8.34 -14.31 -2.66
N VAL A 261 -7.19 -14.56 -2.04
CA VAL A 261 -5.92 -14.71 -2.77
C VAL A 261 -5.95 -15.91 -3.69
N SER A 262 -6.52 -17.05 -3.25
CA SER A 262 -6.70 -18.23 -4.10
C SER A 262 -7.55 -17.91 -5.33
N ARG A 263 -8.68 -17.23 -5.15
CA ARG A 263 -9.56 -16.80 -6.23
C ARG A 263 -8.82 -15.90 -7.24
N CYS A 264 -8.02 -14.96 -6.75
CA CYS A 264 -7.22 -14.08 -7.59
C CYS A 264 -6.14 -14.84 -8.37
N VAL A 265 -5.42 -15.75 -7.72
CA VAL A 265 -4.41 -16.61 -8.37
C VAL A 265 -5.04 -17.50 -9.43
N ASP A 266 -6.20 -18.09 -9.17
CA ASP A 266 -6.92 -18.92 -10.15
C ASP A 266 -7.41 -18.10 -11.36
N LEU A 267 -7.72 -16.82 -11.17
CA LEU A 267 -8.04 -15.91 -12.28
C LEU A 267 -6.79 -15.60 -13.12
N LEU A 268 -5.70 -15.24 -12.47
CA LEU A 268 -4.43 -14.93 -13.13
C LEU A 268 -3.85 -16.14 -13.88
N ALA A 269 -3.98 -17.34 -13.30
CA ALA A 269 -3.49 -18.59 -13.91
C ALA A 269 -4.21 -18.99 -15.22
N LYS A 270 -5.33 -18.35 -15.57
CA LYS A 270 -5.98 -18.55 -16.88
C LYS A 270 -5.20 -17.96 -18.04
N GLU A 271 -4.41 -16.90 -17.75
CA GLU A 271 -3.64 -16.16 -18.75
C GLU A 271 -2.13 -16.26 -18.51
N CYS A 272 -1.71 -16.81 -17.36
CA CYS A 272 -0.32 -16.89 -16.91
C CYS A 272 0.12 -18.32 -16.66
N GLU A 273 1.39 -18.59 -16.90
CA GLU A 273 2.07 -19.81 -16.50
C GLU A 273 2.42 -19.74 -15.01
N MET A 274 2.16 -20.82 -14.25
CA MET A 274 2.59 -20.95 -12.87
C MET A 274 4.04 -21.42 -12.81
N LEU A 275 4.93 -20.55 -12.32
CA LEU A 275 6.35 -20.89 -12.16
C LEU A 275 6.68 -21.48 -10.80
N TYR A 276 5.98 -21.01 -9.74
CA TYR A 276 6.18 -21.47 -8.36
C TYR A 276 4.93 -21.23 -7.52
N GLY A 277 4.69 -22.10 -6.53
CA GLY A 277 3.58 -21.96 -5.59
C GLY A 277 2.21 -22.29 -6.18
N GLY A 278 1.27 -21.37 -6.02
CA GLY A 278 -0.11 -21.53 -6.49
C GLY A 278 -1.13 -21.72 -5.37
N SER A 279 -2.40 -21.86 -5.73
CA SER A 279 -3.51 -22.08 -4.78
C SER A 279 -3.52 -23.50 -4.17
N ASP A 280 -2.74 -24.43 -4.73
CA ASP A 280 -2.57 -25.77 -4.15
C ASP A 280 -1.71 -25.72 -2.87
N SER A 281 -2.19 -26.35 -1.82
CA SER A 281 -1.50 -26.42 -0.53
C SER A 281 -0.39 -27.48 -0.46
N SER A 282 -0.02 -28.13 -1.56
CA SER A 282 1.01 -29.18 -1.57
C SER A 282 2.35 -28.68 -1.04
N LEU A 283 2.81 -27.54 -1.50
CA LEU A 283 4.04 -26.89 -1.02
C LEU A 283 4.04 -26.66 0.49
N LEU A 284 2.93 -26.19 1.05
CA LEU A 284 2.80 -25.95 2.50
C LEU A 284 2.85 -27.27 3.28
N LYS A 285 2.23 -28.34 2.76
CA LYS A 285 2.27 -29.67 3.39
C LYS A 285 3.68 -30.25 3.39
N ASP A 286 4.44 -30.05 2.32
CA ASP A 286 5.84 -30.49 2.23
C ASP A 286 6.73 -29.76 3.24
N LEU A 287 6.36 -28.50 3.58
CA LEU A 287 6.99 -27.72 4.66
C LEU A 287 6.46 -28.08 6.06
N GLY A 288 5.54 -29.05 6.17
CA GLY A 288 4.91 -29.45 7.45
C GLY A 288 3.83 -28.49 7.96
N ILE A 289 3.37 -27.54 7.13
CA ILE A 289 2.34 -26.56 7.49
C ILE A 289 0.97 -27.13 7.10
N THR A 290 0.23 -27.63 8.07
CA THR A 290 -1.06 -28.33 7.85
C THR A 290 -2.27 -27.55 8.35
N ALA A 291 -2.07 -26.42 9.02
CA ALA A 291 -3.14 -25.60 9.59
C ALA A 291 -2.75 -24.11 9.61
N GLY A 292 -3.76 -23.24 9.69
CA GLY A 292 -3.59 -21.80 9.70
C GLY A 292 -3.85 -21.16 8.34
N ALA A 293 -3.88 -19.83 8.31
CA ALA A 293 -4.15 -19.05 7.11
C ALA A 293 -2.89 -18.82 6.27
N PHE A 294 -2.10 -19.86 6.05
CA PHE A 294 -0.90 -19.77 5.21
C PHE A 294 -1.25 -19.86 3.73
N PHE A 295 -0.48 -19.13 2.93
CA PHE A 295 -0.56 -19.15 1.48
C PHE A 295 0.86 -19.29 0.88
N PRO A 296 1.10 -20.16 -0.11
CA PRO A 296 2.41 -20.30 -0.70
C PRO A 296 2.85 -19.01 -1.43
N PRO A 297 4.13 -18.61 -1.36
CA PRO A 297 4.63 -17.61 -2.28
C PRO A 297 4.38 -18.08 -3.71
N THR A 298 3.80 -17.21 -4.53
CA THR A 298 3.33 -17.60 -5.86
C THR A 298 3.93 -16.69 -6.92
N LEU A 299 4.66 -17.28 -7.85
CA LEU A 299 5.27 -16.60 -8.99
C LEU A 299 4.61 -17.05 -10.28
N LEU A 300 4.06 -16.08 -11.01
CA LEU A 300 3.41 -16.27 -12.29
C LEU A 300 4.27 -15.68 -13.41
N LEU A 301 4.06 -16.14 -14.65
CA LEU A 301 4.67 -15.57 -15.86
C LEU A 301 3.58 -15.27 -16.89
N SER A 302 3.48 -14.02 -17.29
CA SER A 302 2.71 -13.61 -18.46
C SER A 302 3.65 -13.48 -19.65
N ARG A 303 3.52 -14.35 -20.66
CA ARG A 303 4.37 -14.28 -21.85
C ARG A 303 3.94 -13.19 -22.85
N GLU A 304 2.71 -12.75 -22.77
CA GLU A 304 2.14 -11.69 -23.61
C GLU A 304 1.53 -10.57 -22.76
N PRO A 305 2.36 -9.83 -21.97
CA PRO A 305 1.86 -8.88 -20.98
C PRO A 305 1.03 -7.74 -21.56
N LEU A 306 1.21 -7.39 -22.83
CA LEU A 306 0.40 -6.37 -23.50
C LEU A 306 -0.99 -6.86 -23.91
N ARG A 307 -1.25 -8.17 -23.87
CA ARG A 307 -2.54 -8.77 -24.27
C ARG A 307 -3.34 -9.30 -23.10
N ASN A 308 -2.64 -9.74 -22.05
CA ASN A 308 -3.26 -10.31 -20.86
C ASN A 308 -3.80 -9.19 -19.99
N GLU A 309 -5.13 -9.11 -19.83
CA GLU A 309 -5.77 -8.00 -19.09
C GLU A 309 -5.78 -8.23 -17.59
N SER A 310 -5.96 -9.49 -17.15
CA SER A 310 -6.13 -9.80 -15.72
C SER A 310 -4.95 -9.38 -14.85
N ILE A 311 -3.71 -9.46 -15.37
CA ILE A 311 -2.49 -9.06 -14.65
C ILE A 311 -2.40 -7.55 -14.38
N HIS A 312 -3.22 -6.75 -15.06
CA HIS A 312 -3.31 -5.30 -14.91
C HIS A 312 -4.59 -4.84 -14.19
N GLU A 313 -5.45 -5.78 -13.76
CA GLU A 313 -6.73 -5.49 -13.14
C GLU A 313 -6.96 -6.23 -11.81
N VAL A 314 -6.31 -7.37 -11.62
CA VAL A 314 -6.49 -8.22 -10.44
C VAL A 314 -5.33 -8.06 -9.47
N GLU A 315 -5.59 -7.47 -8.31
CA GLU A 315 -4.64 -7.46 -7.20
C GLU A 315 -4.87 -8.70 -6.31
N ALA A 316 -3.95 -9.65 -6.35
CA ALA A 316 -3.88 -10.72 -5.35
C ALA A 316 -3.15 -10.17 -4.11
N PHE A 317 -3.91 -9.72 -3.09
CA PHE A 317 -3.35 -9.08 -1.89
C PHE A 317 -2.75 -10.12 -0.93
N GLY A 318 -1.69 -10.77 -1.40
CA GLY A 318 -0.95 -11.86 -0.78
C GLY A 318 0.45 -11.99 -1.36
N PRO A 319 1.17 -13.09 -1.11
CA PRO A 319 2.55 -13.29 -1.56
C PRO A 319 2.60 -13.70 -3.05
N VAL A 320 2.07 -12.85 -3.94
CA VAL A 320 1.89 -13.14 -5.36
C VAL A 320 2.55 -12.06 -6.22
N CYS A 321 3.34 -12.47 -7.21
CA CYS A 321 3.96 -11.60 -8.19
C CYS A 321 3.91 -12.23 -9.58
N THR A 322 3.75 -11.40 -10.63
CA THR A 322 3.76 -11.84 -12.03
C THR A 322 4.96 -11.26 -12.76
N LEU A 323 5.78 -12.13 -13.36
CA LEU A 323 6.85 -11.76 -14.30
C LEU A 323 6.24 -11.36 -15.65
N MET A 324 6.77 -10.30 -16.24
CA MET A 324 6.32 -9.70 -17.50
C MET A 324 7.54 -9.36 -18.35
N PRO A 325 7.85 -10.14 -19.40
CA PRO A 325 8.96 -9.82 -20.27
C PRO A 325 8.67 -8.63 -21.17
N TYR A 326 9.69 -7.82 -21.47
CA TYR A 326 9.65 -6.75 -22.43
C TYR A 326 10.83 -6.82 -23.41
N SER A 327 10.69 -6.22 -24.59
CA SER A 327 11.68 -6.23 -25.66
C SER A 327 12.27 -4.86 -25.98
N SER A 328 11.68 -3.79 -25.46
CA SER A 328 12.18 -2.41 -25.59
C SER A 328 11.75 -1.57 -24.38
N GLN A 329 12.44 -0.46 -24.18
CA GLN A 329 12.11 0.51 -23.12
C GLN A 329 10.67 1.03 -23.25
N GLU A 330 10.19 1.27 -24.48
CA GLU A 330 8.83 1.71 -24.75
C GLU A 330 7.80 0.66 -24.31
N GLU A 331 8.10 -0.60 -24.55
CA GLU A 331 7.24 -1.71 -24.12
C GLU A 331 7.20 -1.81 -22.60
N ALA A 332 8.33 -1.68 -21.91
CA ALA A 332 8.38 -1.65 -20.45
C ALA A 332 7.51 -0.52 -19.87
N ILE A 333 7.60 0.67 -20.45
CA ILE A 333 6.78 1.84 -20.08
C ILE A 333 5.29 1.55 -20.32
N GLN A 334 4.95 0.96 -21.44
CA GLN A 334 3.57 0.63 -21.78
C GLN A 334 2.99 -0.39 -20.80
N ILE A 335 3.73 -1.47 -20.49
CA ILE A 335 3.32 -2.49 -19.52
C ILE A 335 3.12 -1.84 -18.13
N ALA A 336 4.04 -0.99 -17.70
CA ALA A 336 3.92 -0.28 -16.43
C ALA A 336 2.66 0.57 -16.37
N ALA A 337 2.37 1.33 -17.43
CA ALA A 337 1.20 2.22 -17.55
C ALA A 337 -0.14 1.47 -17.52
N MET A 338 -0.20 0.21 -17.95
CA MET A 338 -1.42 -0.61 -17.94
C MET A 338 -1.95 -0.88 -16.51
N GLY A 339 -1.17 -0.65 -15.46
CA GLY A 339 -1.66 -0.66 -14.08
C GLY A 339 -2.59 0.50 -13.72
N LYS A 340 -2.81 1.44 -14.61
CA LYS A 340 -3.82 2.52 -14.52
C LYS A 340 -3.67 3.46 -13.30
N GLY A 341 -2.51 3.50 -12.69
CA GLY A 341 -2.22 4.30 -11.50
C GLY A 341 -1.89 3.42 -10.31
N SER A 342 -0.62 3.35 -9.99
CA SER A 342 -0.08 2.59 -8.87
C SER A 342 0.45 3.53 -7.78
N LEU A 343 0.45 3.08 -6.53
CA LEU A 343 1.00 3.84 -5.42
C LEU A 343 2.50 4.05 -5.60
N VAL A 344 3.20 3.00 -5.99
CA VAL A 344 4.66 3.02 -6.14
C VAL A 344 5.11 2.26 -7.39
N GLY A 345 6.30 2.61 -7.88
CA GLY A 345 7.07 1.84 -8.84
C GLY A 345 8.55 1.89 -8.49
N SER A 346 9.31 0.90 -8.91
CA SER A 346 10.76 0.84 -8.74
C SER A 346 11.45 0.49 -10.05
N LEU A 347 12.62 1.09 -10.26
CA LEU A 347 13.49 0.84 -11.40
C LEU A 347 14.88 0.48 -10.90
N TYR A 348 15.44 -0.60 -11.43
CA TYR A 348 16.75 -1.13 -11.08
C TYR A 348 17.67 -0.96 -12.26
N THR A 349 18.53 0.02 -12.21
CA THR A 349 19.54 0.31 -13.25
C THR A 349 20.60 1.27 -12.73
N ASN A 350 21.81 1.15 -13.26
CA ASN A 350 22.90 2.11 -13.03
C ASN A 350 23.13 3.03 -14.25
N ASP A 351 22.30 2.93 -15.28
CA ASP A 351 22.37 3.79 -16.46
C ASP A 351 21.43 5.00 -16.29
N GLU A 352 22.00 6.22 -16.20
CA GLU A 352 21.24 7.45 -15.99
C GLU A 352 20.34 7.81 -17.18
N ILE A 353 20.72 7.43 -18.41
CA ILE A 353 19.94 7.73 -19.63
C ILE A 353 18.71 6.83 -19.64
N GLU A 354 18.90 5.54 -19.41
CA GLU A 354 17.83 4.57 -19.27
C GLU A 354 16.89 4.97 -18.12
N ALA A 355 17.44 5.28 -16.94
CA ALA A 355 16.67 5.71 -15.77
C ALA A 355 15.77 6.91 -16.09
N ARG A 356 16.34 7.94 -16.71
CA ARG A 356 15.59 9.14 -17.09
C ARG A 356 14.48 8.83 -18.09
N GLY A 357 14.78 8.01 -19.11
CA GLY A 357 13.81 7.63 -20.15
C GLY A 357 12.60 6.90 -19.57
N ILE A 358 12.84 5.87 -18.77
CA ILE A 358 11.79 5.09 -18.12
C ILE A 358 11.00 5.94 -17.12
N LEU A 359 11.69 6.66 -16.22
CA LEU A 359 11.02 7.49 -15.21
C LEU A 359 10.06 8.49 -15.81
N LEU A 360 10.46 9.23 -16.85
CA LEU A 360 9.60 10.21 -17.51
C LEU A 360 8.38 9.55 -18.17
N GLY A 361 8.52 8.33 -18.67
CA GLY A 361 7.43 7.58 -19.29
C GLY A 361 6.42 7.03 -18.28
N VAL A 362 6.89 6.61 -17.10
CA VAL A 362 6.02 5.98 -16.09
C VAL A 362 5.52 6.94 -15.00
N ALA A 363 6.12 8.13 -14.88
CA ALA A 363 5.77 9.10 -13.84
C ALA A 363 4.28 9.46 -13.76
N PRO A 364 3.53 9.63 -14.87
CA PRO A 364 2.09 9.91 -14.80
C PRO A 364 1.25 8.81 -14.16
N TRP A 365 1.79 7.60 -14.04
CA TRP A 365 1.07 6.40 -13.61
C TRP A 365 1.42 5.95 -12.18
N HIS A 366 2.30 6.66 -11.49
CA HIS A 366 2.79 6.25 -10.17
C HIS A 366 2.81 7.42 -9.19
N GLY A 367 2.37 7.18 -7.97
CA GLY A 367 2.42 8.15 -6.88
C GLY A 367 3.85 8.43 -6.41
N ARG A 368 4.71 7.40 -6.45
CA ARG A 368 6.13 7.48 -6.10
C ARG A 368 6.95 6.53 -6.96
N LEU A 369 8.12 6.97 -7.38
CA LEU A 369 9.10 6.17 -8.12
C LEU A 369 10.42 6.12 -7.36
N LEU A 370 11.02 4.94 -7.28
CA LEU A 370 12.34 4.69 -6.72
C LEU A 370 13.27 4.26 -7.85
N VAL A 371 14.48 4.79 -7.87
CA VAL A 371 15.58 4.25 -8.68
C VAL A 371 16.58 3.64 -7.73
N LEU A 372 16.87 2.37 -7.91
CA LEU A 372 17.78 1.61 -7.08
C LEU A 372 18.97 1.15 -7.93
N ASN A 373 20.15 1.37 -7.40
CA ASN A 373 21.41 0.96 -7.99
C ASN A 373 22.39 0.56 -6.90
N ARG A 374 23.62 0.27 -7.30
CA ARG A 374 24.72 -0.18 -6.41
C ARG A 374 25.11 0.79 -5.31
N ASP A 375 24.66 2.03 -5.38
CA ASP A 375 24.97 3.09 -4.41
C ASP A 375 23.87 3.22 -3.32
N CYS A 376 22.83 2.38 -3.37
CA CYS A 376 21.72 2.38 -2.41
C CYS A 376 22.00 1.52 -1.16
#